data_526ce0e34cb951229c97f99c5ebf869e
#
_entry.id   526ce0e34cb951229c97f99c5ebf869e
#
_cell.length_a   1.000
_cell.length_b   1.000
_cell.length_c   1.000
_cell.angle_alpha   90.00
_cell.angle_beta   90.00
_cell.angle_gamma   90.00
#
_symmetry.space_group_name_H-M   'P 1'
#
loop_
_entity.id
_entity.type
_entity.pdbx_description
1 polymer ?
#
loop_
_entity_poly.entity_id
_entity_poly.type
_entity_poly.pdbx_seq_one_letter_code
_entity_poly.pdbx_strand_id
1 'polypeptide(L)'
;LRNTLAAISLLFLASCGGNKDYYMFTSFHEPADEGLRYLYSEDGMHWDSIPGVWLKPELGQHQLMRDPSMVRTPDGTYHLVWTTSWKGDLGFGYAHSKDLIHWSEQQMIPVMADEPTTINVWAPEIFYDDENDQFMVVWASCVPGRFEKGIEEENNNHRLYYITTKDFKTVSKAKLLYDPGFSTI
;
A
#
# COMPACT_ATOMS: atom_id res chain seq x y z
N LEU A 1 23.34 54.29 -47.49
CA LEU A 1 22.50 53.20 -47.06
C LEU A 1 23.23 52.46 -45.88
N ARG A 2 22.87 52.76 -44.66
CA ARG A 2 23.41 52.11 -43.45
C ARG A 2 22.38 51.06 -43.01
N ASN A 3 22.76 49.79 -43.08
CA ASN A 3 21.97 48.67 -42.51
C ASN A 3 22.27 48.58 -41.03
N THR A 4 21.31 48.86 -40.19
CA THR A 4 21.32 48.60 -38.76
C THR A 4 20.75 47.21 -38.56
N LEU A 5 21.58 46.22 -38.19
CA LEU A 5 21.16 44.93 -37.68
C LEU A 5 20.71 45.13 -36.23
N ALA A 6 19.43 44.93 -35.98
CA ALA A 6 18.91 44.81 -34.63
C ALA A 6 19.18 43.40 -34.10
N ALA A 7 20.03 43.27 -33.09
CA ALA A 7 20.26 42.02 -32.36
C ALA A 7 19.09 41.80 -31.39
N ILE A 8 18.26 40.81 -31.65
CA ILE A 8 17.24 40.35 -30.69
C ILE A 8 17.92 39.44 -29.69
N SER A 9 18.14 39.98 -28.46
CA SER A 9 18.57 39.19 -27.34
C SER A 9 17.41 38.36 -26.80
N LEU A 10 17.40 37.05 -27.07
CA LEU A 10 16.53 36.12 -26.40
C LEU A 10 17.01 35.96 -24.94
N LEU A 11 16.32 36.57 -23.99
CA LEU A 11 16.46 36.25 -22.60
C LEU A 11 15.82 34.88 -22.34
N PHE A 12 16.64 33.85 -22.17
CA PHE A 12 16.22 32.60 -21.56
C PHE A 12 16.01 32.86 -20.06
N LEU A 13 14.77 33.02 -19.64
CA LEU A 13 14.39 32.89 -18.26
C LEU A 13 14.52 31.39 -17.89
N ALA A 14 15.67 31.01 -17.33
CA ALA A 14 15.82 29.75 -16.65
C ALA A 14 14.89 29.80 -15.42
N SER A 15 13.73 29.17 -15.53
CA SER A 15 12.88 28.88 -14.37
C SER A 15 13.64 27.86 -13.51
N CYS A 16 14.32 28.33 -12.48
CA CYS A 16 14.78 27.50 -11.37
C CYS A 16 13.56 27.11 -10.54
N GLY A 17 12.67 26.28 -11.09
CA GLY A 17 11.71 25.52 -10.32
C GLY A 17 12.48 24.37 -9.69
N GLY A 18 12.97 24.51 -8.45
CA GLY A 18 13.43 23.39 -7.67
C GLY A 18 12.28 22.37 -7.61
N ASN A 19 12.56 21.09 -7.88
CA ASN A 19 11.61 20.02 -7.62
C ASN A 19 11.24 20.10 -6.14
N LYS A 20 9.96 20.34 -5.85
CA LYS A 20 9.45 20.34 -4.50
C LYS A 20 9.00 18.92 -4.20
N ASP A 21 9.59 18.33 -3.18
CA ASP A 21 9.18 17.04 -2.70
C ASP A 21 7.90 17.21 -1.86
N TYR A 22 7.00 16.24 -1.99
CA TYR A 22 5.77 16.16 -1.24
C TYR A 22 5.70 14.83 -0.52
N TYR A 23 5.17 14.85 0.69
CA TYR A 23 4.75 13.64 1.39
C TYR A 23 3.35 13.25 0.91
N MET A 24 3.12 11.95 0.73
CA MET A 24 1.82 11.41 0.35
C MET A 24 1.38 10.36 1.36
N PHE A 25 0.10 10.36 1.69
CA PHE A 25 -0.53 9.40 2.57
C PHE A 25 -1.73 8.76 1.86
N THR A 26 -1.79 7.43 1.89
CA THR A 26 -2.95 6.65 1.43
C THR A 26 -3.97 6.54 2.54
N SER A 27 -5.24 6.70 2.22
CA SER A 27 -6.33 6.62 3.19
C SER A 27 -7.60 6.03 2.57
N PHE A 28 -8.60 5.85 3.41
CA PHE A 28 -9.95 5.40 3.05
C PHE A 28 -10.97 6.06 3.98
N HIS A 29 -12.25 5.95 3.65
CA HIS A 29 -13.35 6.32 4.54
C HIS A 29 -14.17 5.09 4.89
N GLU A 30 -14.61 4.97 6.15
CA GLU A 30 -15.56 3.93 6.52
C GLU A 30 -16.90 4.11 5.82
N PRO A 31 -17.53 3.04 5.35
CA PRO A 31 -17.25 1.61 5.60
C PRO A 31 -16.21 0.95 4.67
N ALA A 32 -15.37 1.73 4.00
CA ALA A 32 -14.24 1.29 3.16
C ALA A 32 -14.63 0.68 1.79
N ASP A 33 -15.85 0.90 1.33
CA ASP A 33 -16.37 0.44 0.04
C ASP A 33 -16.20 1.47 -1.09
N GLU A 34 -15.83 2.70 -0.76
CA GLU A 34 -15.62 3.74 -1.77
C GLU A 34 -14.27 3.58 -2.48
N GLY A 35 -13.18 3.27 -1.75
CA GLY A 35 -11.86 3.01 -2.29
C GLY A 35 -10.76 3.97 -1.83
N LEU A 36 -9.64 3.98 -2.58
CA LEU A 36 -8.42 4.69 -2.28
C LEU A 36 -8.59 6.19 -2.32
N ARG A 37 -8.08 6.86 -1.30
CA ARG A 37 -7.98 8.31 -1.19
C ARG A 37 -6.55 8.73 -0.87
N TYR A 38 -6.21 9.96 -1.20
CA TYR A 38 -4.90 10.54 -0.94
C TYR A 38 -4.99 11.79 -0.08
N LEU A 39 -3.99 11.91 0.79
CA LEU A 39 -3.61 13.17 1.42
C LEU A 39 -2.19 13.52 1.00
N TYR A 40 -1.87 14.79 0.97
CA TYR A 40 -0.51 15.26 0.71
C TYR A 40 -0.08 16.31 1.72
N SER A 41 1.22 16.45 1.87
CA SER A 41 1.82 17.45 2.74
C SER A 41 3.13 17.97 2.13
N GLU A 42 3.45 19.23 2.39
CA GLU A 42 4.71 19.84 2.02
C GLU A 42 5.77 19.75 3.14
N ASP A 43 5.33 19.54 4.37
CA ASP A 43 6.17 19.58 5.57
C ASP A 43 6.07 18.33 6.46
N GLY A 44 5.17 17.39 6.11
CA GLY A 44 4.89 16.20 6.91
C GLY A 44 4.05 16.45 8.16
N MET A 45 3.65 17.69 8.42
CA MET A 45 2.90 18.10 9.62
C MET A 45 1.48 18.55 9.29
N HIS A 46 1.32 19.28 8.19
CA HIS A 46 0.03 19.78 7.73
C HIS A 46 -0.39 19.03 6.48
N TRP A 47 -1.60 18.44 6.52
CA TRP A 47 -2.09 17.55 5.49
C TRP A 47 -3.35 18.07 4.84
N ASP A 48 -3.37 18.07 3.52
CA ASP A 48 -4.53 18.39 2.69
C ASP A 48 -5.01 17.15 1.93
N SER A 49 -6.31 17.04 1.71
CA SER A 49 -6.87 15.96 0.92
C SER A 49 -6.81 16.25 -0.59
N ILE A 50 -6.47 15.24 -1.38
CA ILE A 50 -6.66 15.28 -2.83
C ILE A 50 -8.07 14.76 -3.11
N PRO A 51 -8.99 15.59 -3.63
CA PRO A 51 -10.38 15.17 -3.86
C PRO A 51 -10.49 14.01 -4.84
N GLY A 52 -11.39 13.08 -4.55
CA GLY A 52 -11.70 11.94 -5.44
C GLY A 52 -11.44 10.57 -4.80
N VAL A 53 -11.84 9.55 -5.55
CA VAL A 53 -11.53 8.14 -5.31
C VAL A 53 -10.64 7.67 -6.45
N TRP A 54 -9.47 7.18 -6.13
CA TRP A 54 -8.41 6.92 -7.09
C TRP A 54 -8.30 5.46 -7.53
N LEU A 55 -8.84 4.55 -6.72
CA LEU A 55 -9.00 3.14 -7.06
C LEU A 55 -10.18 2.58 -6.28
N LYS A 56 -11.20 2.05 -6.98
CA LYS A 56 -12.33 1.38 -6.33
C LYS A 56 -11.99 -0.07 -6.05
N PRO A 57 -12.38 -0.62 -4.88
CA PRO A 57 -12.12 -2.03 -4.58
C PRO A 57 -13.02 -2.95 -5.42
N GLU A 58 -12.40 -3.98 -5.99
CA GLU A 58 -13.09 -4.99 -6.82
C GLU A 58 -12.85 -6.42 -6.30
N LEU A 59 -12.00 -6.57 -5.26
CA LEU A 59 -11.56 -7.86 -4.74
C LEU A 59 -12.18 -8.18 -3.39
N GLY A 60 -12.24 -9.47 -3.10
CA GLY A 60 -12.64 -10.01 -1.81
C GLY A 60 -14.15 -10.14 -1.63
N GLN A 61 -14.55 -10.80 -0.55
CA GLN A 61 -15.95 -11.08 -0.26
C GLN A 61 -16.78 -9.81 0.02
N HIS A 62 -16.13 -8.79 0.59
CA HIS A 62 -16.79 -7.55 0.96
C HIS A 62 -16.42 -6.37 0.05
N GLN A 63 -15.47 -6.57 -0.88
CA GLN A 63 -14.97 -5.53 -1.77
C GLN A 63 -14.60 -4.24 -1.04
N LEU A 64 -13.77 -4.39 0.02
CA LEU A 64 -13.30 -3.27 0.83
C LEU A 64 -11.90 -2.84 0.40
N MET A 65 -11.58 -1.59 0.65
CA MET A 65 -10.21 -1.08 0.63
C MET A 65 -9.92 -0.40 1.97
N ARG A 66 -9.51 -1.24 2.95
CA ARG A 66 -9.07 -0.76 4.26
C ARG A 66 -7.56 -0.78 4.34
N ASP A 67 -7.04 0.09 5.19
CA ASP A 67 -5.63 0.12 5.55
C ASP A 67 -4.71 0.09 4.31
N PRO A 68 -4.95 0.94 3.28
CA PRO A 68 -4.12 0.93 2.09
C PRO A 68 -2.71 1.39 2.42
N SER A 69 -1.71 0.57 2.11
CA SER A 69 -0.29 0.88 2.28
C SER A 69 0.42 0.90 0.94
N MET A 70 1.30 1.88 0.72
CA MET A 70 1.93 2.12 -0.58
C MET A 70 3.42 2.38 -0.44
N VAL A 71 4.20 1.83 -1.38
CA VAL A 71 5.63 2.12 -1.53
C VAL A 71 5.94 2.47 -2.98
N ARG A 72 6.94 3.33 -3.18
CA ARG A 72 7.48 3.65 -4.49
C ARG A 72 8.86 2.99 -4.66
N THR A 73 9.03 2.23 -5.73
CA THR A 73 10.31 1.62 -6.10
C THR A 73 11.23 2.59 -6.86
N PRO A 74 12.55 2.32 -6.95
CA PRO A 74 13.51 3.17 -7.65
C PRO A 74 13.19 3.42 -9.13
N ASP A 75 12.47 2.49 -9.80
CA ASP A 75 12.01 2.63 -11.17
C ASP A 75 10.78 3.56 -11.32
N GLY A 76 10.33 4.15 -10.20
CA GLY A 76 9.22 5.09 -10.14
C GLY A 76 7.83 4.45 -10.08
N THR A 77 7.72 3.11 -9.97
CA THR A 77 6.43 2.43 -9.82
C THR A 77 5.93 2.54 -8.38
N TYR A 78 4.65 2.83 -8.21
CA TYR A 78 3.94 2.77 -6.95
C TYR A 78 3.27 1.40 -6.82
N HIS A 79 3.46 0.76 -5.68
CA HIS A 79 2.88 -0.54 -5.34
C HIS A 79 1.98 -0.36 -4.12
N LEU A 80 0.75 -0.82 -4.23
CA LEU A 80 -0.31 -0.66 -3.24
C LEU A 80 -0.80 -2.02 -2.78
N VAL A 81 -0.95 -2.18 -1.47
CA VAL A 81 -1.61 -3.32 -0.83
C VAL A 81 -2.73 -2.83 0.07
N TRP A 82 -3.77 -3.66 0.29
CA TRP A 82 -4.89 -3.29 1.15
C TRP A 82 -5.67 -4.50 1.69
N THR A 83 -6.39 -4.31 2.78
CA THR A 83 -7.36 -5.26 3.31
C THR A 83 -8.62 -5.29 2.43
N THR A 84 -9.00 -6.47 1.96
CA THR A 84 -10.13 -6.66 1.02
C THR A 84 -11.43 -7.04 1.70
N SER A 85 -11.38 -7.54 2.93
CA SER A 85 -12.55 -8.05 3.64
C SER A 85 -12.34 -8.07 5.16
N TRP A 86 -13.43 -7.99 5.90
CA TRP A 86 -13.42 -8.14 7.36
C TRP A 86 -13.01 -9.55 7.81
N LYS A 87 -13.37 -10.56 7.05
CA LYS A 87 -13.07 -11.98 7.31
C LYS A 87 -13.31 -12.81 6.06
N GLY A 88 -12.73 -14.01 6.05
CA GLY A 88 -12.95 -15.02 5.01
C GLY A 88 -11.99 -14.94 3.85
N ASP A 89 -11.37 -13.81 3.56
CA ASP A 89 -10.31 -13.73 2.56
C ASP A 89 -8.98 -14.19 3.17
N LEU A 90 -8.27 -15.06 2.44
CA LEU A 90 -6.96 -15.60 2.84
C LEU A 90 -5.80 -14.86 2.19
N GLY A 91 -6.02 -13.62 1.80
CA GLY A 91 -5.05 -12.78 1.11
C GLY A 91 -5.37 -11.31 1.24
N PHE A 92 -4.53 -10.49 0.63
CA PHE A 92 -4.69 -9.05 0.53
C PHE A 92 -4.76 -8.61 -0.94
N GLY A 93 -5.32 -7.43 -1.19
CA GLY A 93 -5.37 -6.83 -2.51
C GLY A 93 -4.03 -6.20 -2.89
N TYR A 94 -3.68 -6.25 -4.17
CA TYR A 94 -2.50 -5.63 -4.74
C TYR A 94 -2.83 -4.96 -6.08
N ALA A 95 -2.26 -3.78 -6.31
CA ALA A 95 -2.21 -3.11 -7.60
C ALA A 95 -0.94 -2.24 -7.70
N HIS A 96 -0.58 -1.82 -8.91
CA HIS A 96 0.54 -0.92 -9.13
C HIS A 96 0.19 0.20 -10.12
N SER A 97 0.92 1.31 -10.05
CA SER A 97 0.73 2.48 -10.91
C SER A 97 2.04 3.19 -11.18
N LYS A 98 2.14 3.89 -12.31
CA LYS A 98 3.26 4.79 -12.63
C LYS A 98 2.95 6.26 -12.31
N ASP A 99 1.71 6.60 -12.09
CA ASP A 99 1.26 8.00 -12.01
C ASP A 99 0.23 8.29 -10.90
N LEU A 100 -0.12 7.26 -10.07
CA LEU A 100 -1.11 7.33 -8.99
C LEU A 100 -2.57 7.55 -9.47
N ILE A 101 -2.79 7.60 -10.77
CA ILE A 101 -4.09 7.85 -11.41
C ILE A 101 -4.58 6.59 -12.12
N HIS A 102 -3.70 5.97 -12.92
CA HIS A 102 -4.01 4.78 -13.69
C HIS A 102 -3.39 3.56 -13.00
N TRP A 103 -4.24 2.75 -12.39
CA TRP A 103 -3.85 1.55 -11.68
C TRP A 103 -3.95 0.31 -12.58
N SER A 104 -3.09 -0.66 -12.33
CA SER A 104 -3.17 -1.98 -12.95
C SER A 104 -4.47 -2.69 -12.59
N GLU A 105 -4.76 -3.81 -13.25
CA GLU A 105 -5.72 -4.78 -12.77
C GLU A 105 -5.38 -5.18 -11.33
N GLN A 106 -6.43 -5.29 -10.50
CA GLN A 106 -6.30 -5.67 -9.10
C GLN A 106 -6.06 -7.18 -8.98
N GLN A 107 -5.18 -7.58 -8.06
CA GLN A 107 -4.84 -8.97 -7.84
C GLN A 107 -5.01 -9.34 -6.37
N MET A 108 -5.63 -10.49 -6.10
CA MET A 108 -5.63 -11.09 -4.77
C MET A 108 -4.34 -11.88 -4.57
N ILE A 109 -3.57 -11.54 -3.54
CA ILE A 109 -2.35 -12.26 -3.17
C ILE A 109 -2.67 -13.23 -2.03
N PRO A 110 -2.76 -14.55 -2.29
CA PRO A 110 -3.25 -15.53 -1.32
C PRO A 110 -2.14 -15.96 -0.36
N VAL A 111 -1.91 -15.19 0.68
CA VAL A 111 -0.78 -15.39 1.61
C VAL A 111 -1.05 -16.41 2.73
N MET A 112 -2.32 -16.68 3.05
CA MET A 112 -2.73 -17.63 4.10
C MET A 112 -3.45 -18.87 3.54
N ALA A 113 -3.25 -19.19 2.26
CA ALA A 113 -3.90 -20.34 1.63
C ALA A 113 -3.52 -21.70 2.26
N ASP A 114 -2.32 -21.81 2.83
CA ASP A 114 -1.85 -23.01 3.56
C ASP A 114 -2.45 -23.12 4.98
N GLU A 115 -3.18 -22.10 5.45
CA GLU A 115 -3.81 -22.01 6.77
C GLU A 115 -5.30 -21.72 6.64
N PRO A 116 -6.11 -22.71 6.18
CA PRO A 116 -7.50 -22.47 5.77
C PRO A 116 -8.44 -22.07 6.92
N THR A 117 -8.01 -22.22 8.18
CA THR A 117 -8.75 -21.77 9.36
C THR A 117 -8.51 -20.30 9.69
N THR A 118 -7.64 -19.61 8.93
CA THR A 118 -7.40 -18.18 9.11
C THR A 118 -8.70 -17.40 8.97
N ILE A 119 -8.95 -16.51 9.92
CA ILE A 119 -10.18 -15.70 9.94
C ILE A 119 -10.05 -14.50 9.00
N ASN A 120 -8.89 -13.87 8.99
CA ASN A 120 -8.66 -12.60 8.30
C ASN A 120 -7.20 -12.41 7.87
N VAL A 121 -7.00 -11.46 6.96
CA VAL A 121 -5.70 -10.88 6.58
C VAL A 121 -5.89 -9.37 6.63
N TRP A 122 -5.38 -8.73 7.69
CA TRP A 122 -5.66 -7.32 7.98
C TRP A 122 -4.44 -6.44 7.95
N ALA A 123 -4.66 -5.19 7.57
CA ALA A 123 -3.69 -4.12 7.59
C ALA A 123 -2.33 -4.53 6.98
N PRO A 124 -2.30 -4.96 5.70
CA PRO A 124 -1.05 -5.27 5.04
C PRO A 124 -0.22 -3.99 4.89
N GLU A 125 1.03 -4.05 5.36
CA GLU A 125 2.02 -2.99 5.19
C GLU A 125 3.12 -3.45 4.24
N ILE A 126 3.41 -2.63 3.22
CA ILE A 126 4.39 -2.93 2.19
C ILE A 126 5.68 -2.15 2.39
N PHE A 127 6.80 -2.86 2.28
CA PHE A 127 8.15 -2.30 2.31
C PHE A 127 8.92 -2.75 1.07
N TYR A 128 9.80 -1.90 0.58
CA TYR A 128 10.76 -2.27 -0.45
C TYR A 128 12.17 -2.33 0.14
N ASP A 129 12.80 -3.48 0.00
CA ASP A 129 14.17 -3.77 0.45
C ASP A 129 15.11 -3.53 -0.73
N ASP A 130 15.75 -2.35 -0.74
CA ASP A 130 16.67 -1.91 -1.80
C ASP A 130 17.90 -2.81 -1.92
N GLU A 131 18.35 -3.42 -0.81
CA GLU A 131 19.55 -4.25 -0.80
C GLU A 131 19.33 -5.59 -1.50
N ASN A 132 18.13 -6.16 -1.35
CA ASN A 132 17.78 -7.48 -1.90
C ASN A 132 16.86 -7.38 -3.13
N ASP A 133 16.49 -6.17 -3.55
CA ASP A 133 15.58 -5.92 -4.67
C ASP A 133 14.31 -6.77 -4.54
N GLN A 134 13.60 -6.60 -3.42
CA GLN A 134 12.39 -7.34 -3.11
C GLN A 134 11.43 -6.53 -2.24
N PHE A 135 10.17 -6.93 -2.25
CA PHE A 135 9.18 -6.43 -1.31
C PHE A 135 9.09 -7.35 -0.10
N MET A 136 8.80 -6.76 1.04
CA MET A 136 8.30 -7.43 2.23
C MET A 136 6.91 -6.87 2.51
N VAL A 137 5.93 -7.74 2.72
CA VAL A 137 4.59 -7.35 3.16
C VAL A 137 4.32 -8.00 4.50
N VAL A 138 3.94 -7.18 5.48
CA VAL A 138 3.59 -7.60 6.85
C VAL A 138 2.09 -7.42 7.02
N TRP A 139 1.41 -8.32 7.71
CA TRP A 139 -0.01 -8.21 8.03
C TRP A 139 -0.36 -8.90 9.34
N ALA A 140 -1.55 -8.62 9.86
CA ALA A 140 -2.11 -9.31 11.02
C ALA A 140 -3.11 -10.39 10.59
N SER A 141 -2.98 -11.58 11.18
CA SER A 141 -3.95 -12.68 11.00
C SER A 141 -4.25 -13.38 12.31
N CYS A 142 -5.52 -13.79 12.46
CA CYS A 142 -5.96 -14.70 13.50
C CYS A 142 -6.11 -16.10 12.91
N VAL A 143 -5.39 -17.07 13.50
CA VAL A 143 -5.50 -18.50 13.19
C VAL A 143 -5.98 -19.20 14.48
N PRO A 144 -7.28 -19.54 14.60
CA PRO A 144 -7.86 -20.12 15.81
C PRO A 144 -7.14 -21.38 16.28
N GLY A 145 -6.90 -21.46 17.59
CA GLY A 145 -6.25 -22.61 18.21
C GLY A 145 -4.73 -22.70 18.01
N ARG A 146 -4.11 -21.75 17.30
CA ARG A 146 -2.67 -21.81 17.02
C ARG A 146 -1.80 -21.26 18.15
N PHE A 147 -2.28 -20.25 18.85
CA PHE A 147 -1.56 -19.59 19.95
C PHE A 147 -2.38 -19.64 21.23
N GLU A 148 -1.68 -19.67 22.38
CA GLU A 148 -2.36 -19.53 23.66
C GLU A 148 -3.18 -18.26 23.67
N LYS A 149 -4.39 -18.38 24.21
CA LYS A 149 -5.33 -17.29 24.34
C LYS A 149 -4.96 -16.46 25.56
N GLY A 150 -4.80 -15.16 25.36
CA GLY A 150 -4.71 -14.19 26.45
C GLY A 150 -6.09 -13.80 26.99
N ILE A 151 -6.32 -12.50 27.15
CA ILE A 151 -7.61 -11.92 27.56
C ILE A 151 -8.58 -11.78 26.38
N GLU A 152 -8.08 -11.85 25.13
CA GLU A 152 -8.86 -11.72 23.93
C GLU A 152 -9.67 -12.99 23.65
N GLU A 153 -10.76 -12.82 22.89
CA GLU A 153 -11.49 -13.95 22.36
C GLU A 153 -10.66 -14.70 21.29
N GLU A 154 -10.94 -15.99 21.11
CA GLU A 154 -10.21 -16.84 20.16
C GLU A 154 -10.18 -16.26 18.74
N ASN A 155 -11.27 -15.60 18.32
CA ASN A 155 -11.38 -14.99 17.00
C ASN A 155 -10.63 -13.65 16.85
N ASN A 156 -10.04 -13.15 17.92
CA ASN A 156 -9.27 -11.90 17.96
C ASN A 156 -7.81 -12.11 18.40
N ASN A 157 -7.34 -13.33 18.44
CA ASN A 157 -5.99 -13.66 18.85
C ASN A 157 -4.99 -13.56 17.68
N HIS A 158 -4.75 -12.34 17.22
CA HIS A 158 -3.92 -12.04 16.05
C HIS A 158 -2.43 -12.13 16.35
N ARG A 159 -1.65 -12.42 15.28
CA ARG A 159 -0.19 -12.30 15.24
C ARG A 159 0.23 -11.67 13.93
N LEU A 160 1.43 -11.09 13.90
CA LEU A 160 1.99 -10.53 12.69
C LEU A 160 2.72 -11.61 11.88
N TYR A 161 2.41 -11.63 10.60
CA TYR A 161 3.02 -12.50 9.59
C TYR A 161 3.66 -11.67 8.50
N TYR A 162 4.51 -12.28 7.70
CA TYR A 162 5.09 -11.64 6.53
C TYR A 162 5.33 -12.61 5.39
N ILE A 163 5.42 -12.05 4.20
CA ILE A 163 5.96 -12.68 3.00
C ILE A 163 7.05 -11.79 2.39
N THR A 164 7.86 -12.37 1.51
CA THR A 164 8.70 -11.62 0.56
C THR A 164 8.34 -12.01 -0.87
N THR A 165 8.50 -11.05 -1.79
CA THR A 165 8.26 -11.24 -3.23
C THR A 165 9.07 -10.24 -4.03
N LYS A 166 9.37 -10.57 -5.31
CA LYS A 166 9.99 -9.64 -6.24
C LYS A 166 8.99 -9.04 -7.23
N ASP A 167 7.86 -9.72 -7.46
CA ASP A 167 6.99 -9.42 -8.59
C ASP A 167 5.49 -9.59 -8.32
N PHE A 168 5.11 -9.97 -7.10
CA PHE A 168 3.74 -10.31 -6.70
C PHE A 168 3.08 -11.46 -7.50
N LYS A 169 3.84 -12.12 -8.38
CA LYS A 169 3.40 -13.35 -9.07
C LYS A 169 3.84 -14.59 -8.31
N THR A 170 5.04 -14.51 -7.73
CA THR A 170 5.58 -15.55 -6.87
C THR A 170 5.86 -14.97 -5.50
N VAL A 171 5.20 -15.48 -4.48
CA VAL A 171 5.38 -15.06 -3.10
C VAL A 171 5.99 -16.18 -2.26
N SER A 172 6.79 -15.82 -1.26
CA SER A 172 7.27 -16.77 -0.27
C SER A 172 6.10 -17.34 0.54
N LYS A 173 6.31 -18.47 1.22
CA LYS A 173 5.34 -18.90 2.25
C LYS A 173 5.26 -17.86 3.35
N ALA A 174 4.05 -17.71 3.94
CA ALA A 174 3.84 -16.88 5.11
C ALA A 174 4.69 -17.40 6.28
N LYS A 175 5.34 -16.46 6.96
CA LYS A 175 6.14 -16.71 8.17
C LYS A 175 5.63 -15.83 9.29
N LEU A 176 5.64 -16.39 10.50
CA LEU A 176 5.39 -15.61 11.71
C LEU A 176 6.51 -14.57 11.86
N LEU A 177 6.13 -13.29 11.95
CA LEU A 177 7.06 -12.20 12.18
C LEU A 177 7.21 -11.92 13.68
N TYR A 178 6.07 -11.83 14.38
CA TYR A 178 6.06 -11.40 15.76
C TYR A 178 4.93 -12.06 16.55
N ASP A 179 5.29 -12.63 17.69
CA ASP A 179 4.37 -13.20 18.71
C ASP A 179 4.77 -12.67 20.09
N PRO A 180 4.07 -11.65 20.60
CA PRO A 180 4.34 -11.11 21.94
C PRO A 180 3.67 -11.93 23.07
N GLY A 181 2.96 -13.01 22.74
CA GLY A 181 2.13 -13.78 23.70
C GLY A 181 0.74 -13.20 23.94
N PHE A 182 0.35 -12.18 23.16
CA PHE A 182 -0.99 -11.57 23.19
C PHE A 182 -1.36 -11.10 21.77
N SER A 183 -2.65 -10.77 21.57
CA SER A 183 -3.11 -10.27 20.25
C SER A 183 -2.44 -8.97 19.88
N THR A 184 -1.99 -8.88 18.62
CA THR A 184 -1.37 -7.67 18.05
C THR A 184 -1.74 -7.51 16.57
N ILE A 185 -2.00 -6.26 16.19
CA ILE A 185 -2.29 -5.83 14.83
C ILE A 185 -1.32 -4.71 14.46
#